data_056587346835b4d3e4d6faa5aa1c13ac
#
_entry.id   056587346835b4d3e4d6faa5aa1c13ac
#
_cell.length_a   1.000
_cell.length_b   1.000
_cell.length_c   1.000
_cell.angle_alpha   90.00
_cell.angle_beta   90.00
_cell.angle_gamma   90.00
#
_symmetry.space_group_name_H-M   'P 1'
#
loop_
_entity.id
_entity.type
_entity.pdbx_description
1 polymer ?
#
loop_
_entity_poly.entity_id
_entity_poly.type
_entity_poly.pdbx_seq_one_letter_code
_entity_poly.pdbx_strand_id
1 'polypeptide(L)'
;MPEMMRMRRRASSTSVAAFLAILALAGGCGDGPCGNSEDRVVPLSELACNRLSGAGVWESHPLPPMVSEECEWLEFRGCSRYAFENPLGAVPASVVGYLSFDPDGRFSTVGSGNSFIVDEVSDDEVVIRNSQNQLFYLRLVLQ
;
A
#
# COMPACT_ATOMS: atom_id res chain seq x y z
N MET A 1 -43.95 36.72 -74.93
CA MET A 1 -42.88 35.83 -74.38
C MET A 1 -42.44 36.35 -73.07
N PRO A 2 -42.80 35.74 -71.97
CA PRO A 2 -42.20 36.10 -70.68
C PRO A 2 -41.32 34.95 -70.18
N GLU A 3 -40.18 35.38 -69.77
CA GLU A 3 -39.10 34.57 -69.24
C GLU A 3 -39.44 34.09 -67.83
N MET A 4 -39.37 32.80 -67.67
CA MET A 4 -39.63 32.12 -66.38
C MET A 4 -38.43 32.24 -65.49
N MET A 5 -38.51 33.12 -64.48
CA MET A 5 -37.50 33.32 -63.49
C MET A 5 -37.53 32.16 -62.46
N ARG A 6 -36.54 31.23 -62.61
CA ARG A 6 -36.36 30.09 -61.70
C ARG A 6 -35.74 30.57 -60.41
N MET A 7 -36.56 30.66 -59.41
CA MET A 7 -36.13 30.90 -58.02
C MET A 7 -35.49 29.67 -57.40
N ARG A 8 -34.16 29.63 -57.38
CA ARG A 8 -33.43 28.56 -56.68
C ARG A 8 -33.54 28.81 -55.14
N ARG A 9 -34.33 27.99 -54.50
CA ARG A 9 -34.33 27.88 -53.04
C ARG A 9 -33.02 27.20 -52.61
N ARG A 10 -32.14 27.96 -51.95
CA ARG A 10 -31.00 27.41 -51.21
C ARG A 10 -31.55 26.77 -49.94
N ALA A 11 -31.49 25.44 -49.90
CA ALA A 11 -31.70 24.69 -48.69
C ALA A 11 -30.49 24.92 -47.75
N SER A 12 -30.70 25.68 -46.69
CA SER A 12 -29.71 25.85 -45.61
C SER A 12 -29.72 24.58 -44.77
N SER A 13 -28.73 23.73 -45.00
CA SER A 13 -28.46 22.56 -44.18
C SER A 13 -27.82 23.02 -42.89
N THR A 14 -28.61 23.25 -41.88
CA THR A 14 -28.14 23.42 -40.49
C THR A 14 -27.74 22.04 -39.96
N SER A 15 -26.49 21.71 -40.13
CA SER A 15 -25.88 20.55 -39.46
C SER A 15 -25.83 20.86 -37.94
N VAL A 16 -26.79 20.34 -37.22
CA VAL A 16 -26.73 20.27 -35.75
C VAL A 16 -25.70 19.20 -35.44
N ALA A 17 -24.45 19.64 -35.23
CA ALA A 17 -23.44 18.81 -34.66
C ALA A 17 -23.81 18.56 -33.16
N ALA A 18 -24.50 17.46 -32.94
CA ALA A 18 -24.70 16.94 -31.59
C ALA A 18 -23.35 16.51 -31.07
N PHE A 19 -22.70 17.39 -30.30
CA PHE A 19 -21.58 17.01 -29.45
C PHE A 19 -22.13 16.07 -28.37
N LEU A 20 -22.08 14.77 -28.62
CA LEU A 20 -22.13 13.76 -27.58
C LEU A 20 -20.85 13.93 -26.75
N ALA A 21 -20.89 14.74 -25.71
CA ALA A 21 -19.92 14.69 -24.62
C ALA A 21 -20.11 13.34 -23.93
N ILE A 22 -19.41 12.33 -24.41
CA ILE A 22 -19.19 11.10 -23.66
C ILE A 22 -18.33 11.53 -22.48
N LEU A 23 -18.97 11.87 -21.33
CA LEU A 23 -18.33 11.81 -20.05
C LEU A 23 -17.92 10.34 -19.87
N ALA A 24 -16.70 10.03 -20.26
CA ALA A 24 -15.99 8.87 -19.74
C ALA A 24 -15.85 9.13 -18.24
N LEU A 25 -16.86 8.71 -17.49
CA LEU A 25 -16.68 8.35 -16.09
C LEU A 25 -15.70 7.18 -16.12
N ALA A 26 -14.41 7.52 -16.21
CA ALA A 26 -13.37 6.67 -15.73
C ALA A 26 -13.66 6.53 -14.23
N GLY A 27 -14.59 5.62 -13.92
CA GLY A 27 -14.70 5.04 -12.60
C GLY A 27 -13.38 4.36 -12.36
N GLY A 28 -12.39 5.13 -11.87
CA GLY A 28 -11.25 4.55 -11.24
C GLY A 28 -11.82 3.59 -10.20
N CYS A 29 -11.54 2.30 -10.34
CA CYS A 29 -11.58 1.38 -9.22
C CYS A 29 -10.75 2.08 -8.17
N GLY A 30 -11.40 2.76 -7.22
CA GLY A 30 -10.72 3.61 -6.27
C GLY A 30 -9.75 2.72 -5.53
N ASP A 31 -8.47 2.97 -5.71
CA ASP A 31 -7.50 2.64 -4.70
C ASP A 31 -8.13 3.12 -3.41
N GLY A 32 -8.39 2.22 -2.47
CA GLY A 32 -9.13 2.51 -1.24
C GLY A 32 -8.74 3.86 -0.60
N PRO A 33 -8.76 4.05 0.71
CA PRO A 33 -8.40 5.32 1.34
C PRO A 33 -6.99 5.83 0.98
N CYS A 34 -6.17 5.01 0.31
CA CYS A 34 -4.77 5.27 -0.05
C CYS A 34 -4.62 5.52 -1.55
N GLY A 35 -4.67 6.78 -1.99
CA GLY A 35 -4.51 7.15 -3.41
C GLY A 35 -3.11 6.88 -3.99
N ASN A 36 -2.05 7.03 -3.20
CA ASN A 36 -0.67 6.66 -3.54
C ASN A 36 -0.04 6.04 -2.29
N SER A 37 0.52 4.85 -2.42
CA SER A 37 1.30 4.23 -1.35
C SER A 37 2.73 4.75 -1.38
N GLU A 38 3.29 5.04 -0.21
CA GLU A 38 4.69 5.34 -0.04
C GLU A 38 5.47 4.02 0.10
N ASP A 39 6.42 3.78 -0.80
CA ASP A 39 7.30 2.62 -0.71
C ASP A 39 8.52 2.95 0.15
N ARG A 40 8.84 2.08 1.10
CA ARG A 40 9.98 2.19 2.00
C ARG A 40 10.76 0.88 2.05
N VAL A 41 12.06 0.97 1.86
CA VAL A 41 12.97 -0.16 2.13
C VAL A 41 13.46 -0.05 3.57
N VAL A 42 13.40 -1.15 4.31
CA VAL A 42 13.84 -1.25 5.70
C VAL A 42 15.00 -2.26 5.77
N PRO A 43 16.25 -1.77 5.75
CA PRO A 43 17.41 -2.64 5.89
C PRO A 43 17.53 -3.13 7.34
N LEU A 44 18.16 -4.28 7.55
CA LEU A 44 18.39 -4.83 8.90
C LEU A 44 19.14 -3.87 9.82
N SER A 45 20.01 -3.03 9.26
CA SER A 45 20.80 -2.04 10.02
C SER A 45 19.95 -0.93 10.65
N GLU A 46 18.73 -0.71 10.17
CA GLU A 46 17.76 0.24 10.75
C GLU A 46 17.06 -0.34 11.99
N LEU A 47 17.06 -1.66 12.12
CA LEU A 47 16.37 -2.38 13.20
C LEU A 47 17.34 -2.72 14.32
N ALA A 48 17.64 -1.76 15.19
CA ALA A 48 18.68 -1.86 16.20
C ALA A 48 18.55 -3.10 17.12
N CYS A 49 17.32 -3.57 17.36
CA CYS A 49 17.03 -4.67 18.27
C CYS A 49 16.55 -5.94 17.56
N ASN A 50 16.79 -6.04 16.24
CA ASN A 50 16.44 -7.26 15.53
C ASN A 50 17.28 -8.46 16.03
N ARG A 51 16.68 -9.63 15.96
CA ARG A 51 17.32 -10.85 16.45
C ARG A 51 16.95 -12.07 15.60
N LEU A 52 17.96 -12.82 15.21
CA LEU A 52 17.80 -14.15 14.63
C LEU A 52 18.11 -15.20 15.71
N SER A 53 17.13 -16.04 16.02
CA SER A 53 17.31 -17.16 16.95
C SER A 53 17.97 -18.36 16.29
N GLY A 54 18.59 -19.23 17.09
CA GLY A 54 19.15 -20.50 16.61
C GLY A 54 18.10 -21.49 16.08
N ALA A 55 16.80 -21.20 16.30
CA ALA A 55 15.68 -21.99 15.78
C ALA A 55 15.19 -21.49 14.41
N GLY A 56 15.89 -20.55 13.77
CA GLY A 56 15.49 -20.00 12.48
C GLY A 56 14.30 -19.04 12.55
N VAL A 57 14.06 -18.44 13.69
CA VAL A 57 13.06 -17.39 13.86
C VAL A 57 13.75 -16.03 13.93
N TRP A 58 13.38 -15.13 13.06
CA TRP A 58 13.82 -13.74 13.10
C TRP A 58 12.71 -12.83 13.61
N GLU A 59 13.10 -11.88 14.45
CA GLU A 59 12.22 -10.87 15.03
C GLU A 59 12.80 -9.49 14.79
N SER A 60 12.01 -8.54 14.29
CA SER A 60 12.47 -7.16 14.08
C SER A 60 12.72 -6.42 15.39
N HIS A 61 11.93 -6.71 16.41
CA HIS A 61 11.96 -6.05 17.73
C HIS A 61 11.56 -7.02 18.83
N PRO A 62 11.98 -6.79 20.09
CA PRO A 62 11.53 -7.59 21.22
C PRO A 62 10.05 -7.35 21.54
N LEU A 63 9.46 -8.28 22.30
CA LEU A 63 8.17 -8.06 22.94
C LEU A 63 8.32 -7.14 24.18
N PRO A 64 7.25 -6.40 24.57
CA PRO A 64 7.25 -5.63 25.80
C PRO A 64 7.52 -6.50 27.05
N PRO A 65 8.15 -5.94 28.12
CA PRO A 65 8.62 -4.56 28.22
C PRO A 65 9.88 -4.34 27.39
N MET A 66 9.98 -3.16 26.75
CA MET A 66 11.19 -2.78 26.03
C MET A 66 12.39 -2.69 26.96
N VAL A 67 13.56 -3.04 26.44
CA VAL A 67 14.83 -2.94 27.17
C VAL A 67 15.48 -1.56 27.03
N SER A 68 15.15 -0.81 25.97
CA SER A 68 15.63 0.55 25.71
C SER A 68 14.74 1.26 24.65
N GLU A 69 14.86 2.60 24.58
CA GLU A 69 14.17 3.40 23.54
C GLU A 69 14.63 3.04 22.12
N GLU A 70 15.85 2.52 21.96
CA GLU A 70 16.38 2.05 20.67
C GLU A 70 15.61 0.83 20.12
N CYS A 71 14.84 0.15 20.96
CA CYS A 71 14.03 -1.02 20.63
C CYS A 71 12.56 -0.68 20.38
N GLU A 72 12.21 0.60 20.21
CA GLU A 72 10.88 0.99 19.78
C GLU A 72 10.48 0.28 18.48
N TRP A 73 9.24 -0.13 18.43
CA TRP A 73 8.71 -0.80 17.24
C TRP A 73 8.70 0.17 16.06
N LEU A 74 8.89 -0.37 14.86
CA LEU A 74 8.98 0.43 13.64
C LEU A 74 7.66 1.14 13.36
N GLU A 75 7.69 2.44 13.07
CA GLU A 75 6.54 3.15 12.52
C GLU A 75 6.06 2.47 11.23
N PHE A 76 4.82 2.02 11.22
CA PHE A 76 4.14 1.44 10.08
C PHE A 76 3.02 2.37 9.63
N ARG A 77 3.39 3.32 8.79
CA ARG A 77 2.52 4.40 8.36
C ARG A 77 1.34 3.88 7.57
N GLY A 78 0.22 4.58 7.67
CA GLY A 78 -0.93 4.34 6.81
C GLY A 78 -0.58 4.58 5.34
N CYS A 79 -1.22 3.82 4.46
CA CYS A 79 -1.04 3.93 3.02
C CYS A 79 0.42 3.72 2.55
N SER A 80 1.16 2.86 3.23
CA SER A 80 2.57 2.62 2.95
C SER A 80 2.87 1.15 2.71
N ARG A 81 3.89 0.89 1.90
CA ARG A 81 4.43 -0.42 1.56
C ARG A 81 5.88 -0.49 2.03
N TYR A 82 6.23 -1.54 2.75
CA TYR A 82 7.54 -1.72 3.36
C TYR A 82 8.17 -3.01 2.85
N ALA A 83 9.39 -2.91 2.31
CA ALA A 83 10.21 -4.03 1.91
C ALA A 83 11.29 -4.27 2.98
N PHE A 84 11.21 -5.39 3.67
CA PHE A 84 12.18 -5.82 4.69
C PHE A 84 13.18 -6.77 4.07
N GLU A 85 14.45 -6.56 4.32
CA GLU A 85 15.49 -7.55 4.05
C GLU A 85 15.20 -8.83 4.84
N ASN A 86 15.23 -9.98 4.17
CA ASN A 86 14.97 -11.28 4.79
C ASN A 86 16.27 -11.92 5.29
N PRO A 87 16.52 -11.96 6.61
CA PRO A 87 17.77 -12.49 7.16
C PRO A 87 17.81 -14.02 7.26
N LEU A 88 16.72 -14.72 6.90
CA LEU A 88 16.69 -16.19 6.99
C LEU A 88 17.48 -16.85 5.85
N GLY A 89 17.71 -16.16 4.72
CA GLY A 89 18.34 -16.70 3.53
C GLY A 89 17.54 -17.82 2.85
N ALA A 90 16.25 -17.91 3.16
CA ALA A 90 15.28 -18.83 2.58
C ALA A 90 13.88 -18.21 2.67
N VAL A 91 12.97 -18.64 1.83
CA VAL A 91 11.58 -18.19 1.87
C VAL A 91 10.96 -18.53 3.23
N PRO A 92 10.49 -17.54 4.03
CA PRO A 92 9.85 -17.81 5.32
C PRO A 92 8.64 -18.72 5.20
N ALA A 93 8.51 -19.68 6.08
CA ALA A 93 7.32 -20.52 6.18
C ALA A 93 6.12 -19.77 6.81
N SER A 94 6.42 -18.71 7.59
CA SER A 94 5.39 -17.84 8.13
C SER A 94 5.90 -16.40 8.25
N VAL A 95 4.97 -15.45 8.06
CA VAL A 95 5.15 -14.01 8.24
C VAL A 95 4.08 -13.52 9.19
N VAL A 96 4.47 -13.03 10.36
CA VAL A 96 3.54 -12.54 11.39
C VAL A 96 3.89 -11.11 11.74
N GLY A 97 2.93 -10.19 11.58
CA GLY A 97 3.03 -8.82 12.05
C GLY A 97 2.25 -8.64 13.35
N TYR A 98 2.87 -8.00 14.33
CA TYR A 98 2.18 -7.48 15.51
C TYR A 98 2.07 -5.97 15.37
N LEU A 99 0.88 -5.44 15.60
CA LEU A 99 0.58 -4.01 15.51
C LEU A 99 0.22 -3.46 16.87
N SER A 100 0.75 -2.28 17.18
CA SER A 100 0.43 -1.50 18.37
C SER A 100 0.16 -0.05 18.03
N PHE A 101 -0.56 0.67 18.87
CA PHE A 101 -0.66 2.13 18.81
C PHE A 101 0.47 2.82 19.61
N ASP A 102 1.18 2.06 20.44
CA ASP A 102 2.28 2.55 21.25
C ASP A 102 3.63 2.08 20.67
N PRO A 103 4.65 2.95 20.61
CA PRO A 103 5.97 2.60 20.07
C PRO A 103 6.69 1.51 20.90
N ASP A 104 6.33 1.35 22.15
CA ASP A 104 6.86 0.29 23.02
C ASP A 104 6.16 -1.07 22.83
N GLY A 105 5.22 -1.18 21.89
CA GLY A 105 4.53 -2.42 21.56
C GLY A 105 3.49 -2.89 22.59
N ARG A 106 3.14 -2.06 23.58
CA ARG A 106 2.08 -2.39 24.54
C ARG A 106 0.74 -2.50 23.82
N PHE A 107 -0.15 -3.33 24.36
CA PHE A 107 -1.50 -3.58 23.80
C PHE A 107 -1.50 -4.01 22.34
N SER A 108 -0.43 -4.70 21.91
CA SER A 108 -0.31 -5.18 20.55
C SER A 108 -1.27 -6.32 20.24
N THR A 109 -1.62 -6.42 18.97
CA THR A 109 -2.42 -7.50 18.41
C THR A 109 -1.78 -8.02 17.13
N VAL A 110 -2.13 -9.23 16.70
CA VAL A 110 -1.70 -9.74 15.40
C VAL A 110 -2.37 -8.91 14.30
N GLY A 111 -1.55 -8.37 13.42
CA GLY A 111 -2.00 -7.64 12.25
C GLY A 111 -2.73 -8.52 11.26
N SER A 112 -3.80 -8.00 10.67
CA SER A 112 -4.59 -8.73 9.66
C SER A 112 -5.41 -7.77 8.79
N GLY A 113 -5.97 -8.31 7.72
CA GLY A 113 -6.81 -7.55 6.80
C GLY A 113 -6.07 -6.34 6.22
N ASN A 114 -6.75 -5.21 6.10
CA ASN A 114 -6.18 -4.01 5.47
C ASN A 114 -5.08 -3.32 6.30
N SER A 115 -4.93 -3.64 7.57
CA SER A 115 -3.86 -3.08 8.41
C SER A 115 -2.52 -3.81 8.26
N PHE A 116 -2.54 -5.05 7.78
CA PHE A 116 -1.34 -5.84 7.53
C PHE A 116 -1.59 -6.82 6.40
N ILE A 117 -1.06 -6.50 5.23
CA ILE A 117 -1.15 -7.32 4.01
C ILE A 117 0.27 -7.73 3.66
N VAL A 118 0.48 -9.02 3.40
CA VAL A 118 1.73 -9.53 2.85
C VAL A 118 1.57 -9.52 1.33
N ASP A 119 2.34 -8.66 0.66
CA ASP A 119 2.30 -8.51 -0.80
C ASP A 119 3.27 -9.46 -1.50
N GLU A 120 4.45 -9.68 -0.92
CA GLU A 120 5.50 -10.51 -1.51
C GLU A 120 6.36 -11.17 -0.43
N VAL A 121 6.81 -12.39 -0.70
CA VAL A 121 7.73 -13.15 0.17
C VAL A 121 8.73 -13.87 -0.71
N SER A 122 10.01 -13.61 -0.48
CA SER A 122 11.12 -14.27 -1.17
C SER A 122 12.23 -14.67 -0.18
N ASP A 123 13.30 -15.23 -0.68
CA ASP A 123 14.52 -15.52 0.10
C ASP A 123 15.33 -14.25 0.43
N ASP A 124 15.13 -13.18 -0.35
CA ASP A 124 15.83 -11.91 -0.19
C ASP A 124 15.01 -10.87 0.60
N GLU A 125 13.68 -10.83 0.40
CA GLU A 125 12.84 -9.81 0.99
C GLU A 125 11.43 -10.28 1.34
N VAL A 126 10.82 -9.57 2.28
CA VAL A 126 9.41 -9.66 2.63
C VAL A 126 8.76 -8.29 2.48
N VAL A 127 7.74 -8.20 1.65
CA VAL A 127 7.04 -6.95 1.39
C VAL A 127 5.66 -6.99 2.03
N ILE A 128 5.40 -6.00 2.86
CA ILE A 128 4.13 -5.84 3.57
C ILE A 128 3.55 -4.46 3.34
N ARG A 129 2.23 -4.34 3.50
CA ARG A 129 1.52 -3.09 3.25
C ARG A 129 0.45 -2.82 4.32
N ASN A 130 0.36 -1.54 4.70
CA ASN A 130 -0.76 -0.99 5.45
C ASN A 130 -1.66 -0.20 4.49
N SER A 131 -2.83 -0.76 4.16
CA SER A 131 -3.82 -0.11 3.28
C SER A 131 -4.84 0.72 4.03
N GLN A 132 -4.66 0.91 5.34
CA GLN A 132 -5.47 1.85 6.12
C GLN A 132 -4.75 3.19 6.25
N ASN A 133 -5.49 4.27 6.43
CA ASN A 133 -4.92 5.58 6.74
C ASN A 133 -4.72 5.75 8.25
N GLN A 134 -4.03 4.76 8.87
CA GLN A 134 -3.75 4.71 10.30
C GLN A 134 -2.29 4.38 10.54
N LEU A 135 -1.63 5.15 11.40
CA LEU A 135 -0.29 4.82 11.91
C LEU A 135 -0.39 3.71 12.95
N PHE A 136 0.46 2.69 12.78
CA PHE A 136 0.74 1.67 13.77
C PHE A 136 2.24 1.62 14.05
N TYR A 137 2.60 0.89 15.10
CA TYR A 137 3.96 0.44 15.36
C TYR A 137 4.02 -1.06 15.12
N LEU A 138 5.01 -1.49 14.36
CA LEU A 138 5.11 -2.85 13.82
C LEU A 138 6.28 -3.61 14.46
N ARG A 139 5.99 -4.84 14.86
CA ARG A 139 6.96 -5.90 15.08
C ARG A 139 6.71 -7.01 14.07
N LEU A 140 7.71 -7.33 13.25
CA LEU A 140 7.66 -8.40 12.25
C LEU A 140 8.38 -9.64 12.78
N VAL A 141 7.81 -10.81 12.54
CA VAL A 141 8.39 -12.11 12.86
C VAL A 141 8.38 -12.96 11.61
N LEU A 142 9.53 -13.52 11.24
CA LEU A 142 9.72 -14.46 10.14
C LEU A 142 10.18 -15.81 10.68
N GLN A 143 9.64 -16.88 10.12
CA GLN A 143 10.00 -18.26 10.49
C GLN A 143 10.06 -19.17 9.27
#